data_cbff8ed4692081009aaee24bf50687de
#
_entry.id   cbff8ed4692081009aaee24bf50687de
#
_cell.length_a   1.000
_cell.length_b   1.000
_cell.length_c   1.000
_cell.angle_alpha   90.00
_cell.angle_beta   90.00
_cell.angle_gamma   90.00
#
_symmetry.space_group_name_H-M   'P 1'
#
loop_
_entity.id
_entity.type
_entity.pdbx_description
1 polymer ?
#
loop_
_entity_poly.entity_id
_entity_poly.type
_entity_poly.pdbx_seq_one_letter_code
_entity_poly.pdbx_strand_id
1 'polypeptide(L)'
;MEKCLHLKFFLPITGRLELYMVKFRLSAFSDEYSASLDEQIEGLILNKVRMTEVRGVDGINVSDLTPLQAADAHRKLESAGISVSAIGSPIGKIKITDNMDEHLDKLKNTCEIAGIMQTSRIRMFSFYIPDGKYEEYRNEVIDRIGQMLDVADEYGVKLCHENEKGIYGDTPERCRELLDEFDGRMGCVFDPANFIQCGCQPFEYSYNLLKTYITYMHIKDAVKNGTIVPAGRGVGCIPELLTVINLAHQGEFILTLEPHLRVFAGLAQLEGGPRTALGNAYATSAEAFEAAVTNLRMCIPRNAQQA
;
A
#
# COMPACT_ATOMS: atom_id res chain seq x y z
N MET A 1 8.88 -6.65 -28.53
CA MET A 1 9.09 -5.19 -28.50
C MET A 1 7.91 -4.54 -29.24
N GLU A 2 6.79 -4.37 -28.57
CA GLU A 2 5.63 -3.64 -29.10
C GLU A 2 5.62 -2.24 -28.50
N LYS A 3 5.45 -1.29 -29.38
CA LYS A 3 5.70 0.14 -29.20
C LYS A 3 4.61 0.78 -28.31
N CYS A 4 5.03 1.41 -27.21
CA CYS A 4 4.20 2.41 -26.54
C CYS A 4 3.89 3.55 -27.51
N LEU A 5 2.61 3.79 -27.75
CA LEU A 5 2.12 4.88 -28.59
C LEU A 5 2.41 6.24 -27.92
N HIS A 6 2.90 7.18 -28.73
CA HIS A 6 3.13 8.56 -28.32
C HIS A 6 1.80 9.28 -28.06
N LEU A 7 1.51 9.58 -26.81
CA LEU A 7 0.48 10.55 -26.44
C LEU A 7 1.00 11.97 -26.71
N LYS A 8 0.43 12.66 -27.68
CA LYS A 8 0.62 14.11 -27.88
C LYS A 8 -0.40 14.86 -27.01
N PHE A 9 0.04 15.40 -25.88
CA PHE A 9 -0.75 16.36 -25.13
C PHE A 9 -0.61 17.75 -25.76
N PHE A 10 -1.72 18.33 -26.20
CA PHE A 10 -1.82 19.75 -26.51
C PHE A 10 -2.11 20.52 -25.24
N LEU A 11 -1.14 21.27 -24.74
CA LEU A 11 -1.33 22.27 -23.67
C LEU A 11 -1.44 23.67 -24.30
N PRO A 12 -2.40 24.51 -23.92
CA PRO A 12 -2.39 25.91 -24.30
C PRO A 12 -1.33 26.67 -23.50
N ILE A 13 -0.37 27.26 -24.19
CA ILE A 13 0.69 28.09 -23.59
C ILE A 13 0.17 29.52 -23.46
N THR A 14 -0.21 29.94 -22.24
CA THR A 14 -0.09 31.35 -21.78
C THR A 14 -0.23 31.41 -20.25
N GLY A 15 0.84 31.83 -19.57
CA GLY A 15 0.89 32.05 -18.13
C GLY A 15 2.05 31.28 -17.49
N ARG A 16 2.84 31.98 -16.68
CA ARG A 16 3.87 31.36 -15.84
C ARG A 16 3.18 30.36 -14.91
N LEU A 17 3.03 29.13 -15.34
CA LEU A 17 2.71 27.99 -14.49
C LEU A 17 3.96 27.78 -13.60
N GLU A 18 3.92 28.26 -12.37
CA GLU A 18 4.65 27.59 -11.31
C GLU A 18 4.05 26.19 -11.28
N LEU A 19 4.72 25.26 -11.93
CA LEU A 19 4.40 23.84 -11.86
C LEU A 19 4.56 23.45 -10.38
N TYR A 20 3.46 23.43 -9.64
CA TYR A 20 3.39 22.78 -8.34
C TYR A 20 3.63 21.30 -8.56
N MET A 21 4.91 20.90 -8.53
CA MET A 21 5.31 19.52 -8.70
C MET A 21 4.97 18.74 -7.44
N VAL A 22 4.54 17.50 -7.62
CA VAL A 22 4.31 16.60 -6.49
C VAL A 22 5.64 16.38 -5.73
N LYS A 23 5.53 16.31 -4.41
CA LYS A 23 6.62 15.89 -3.53
C LYS A 23 6.41 14.43 -3.15
N PHE A 24 7.14 13.52 -3.78
CA PHE A 24 7.10 12.13 -3.40
C PHE A 24 7.77 11.90 -2.05
N ARG A 25 7.04 11.27 -1.13
CA ARG A 25 7.51 10.86 0.19
C ARG A 25 7.69 9.34 0.19
N LEU A 26 8.93 8.90 0.37
CA LEU A 26 9.22 7.48 0.42
C LEU A 26 8.92 6.92 1.82
N SER A 27 8.09 5.89 1.85
CA SER A 27 7.79 5.04 2.99
C SER A 27 8.13 3.59 2.65
N ALA A 28 8.17 2.70 3.63
CA ALA A 28 8.41 1.29 3.40
C ALA A 28 7.79 0.41 4.49
N PHE A 29 7.47 -0.83 4.13
CA PHE A 29 7.29 -1.92 5.07
C PHE A 29 8.67 -2.39 5.54
N SER A 30 9.13 -1.81 6.65
CA SER A 30 10.48 -2.06 7.17
C SER A 30 10.66 -3.45 7.79
N ASP A 31 9.56 -4.14 8.11
CA ASP A 31 9.58 -5.53 8.57
C ASP A 31 10.05 -6.52 7.49
N GLU A 32 10.14 -6.09 6.23
CA GLU A 32 10.82 -6.85 5.17
C GLU A 32 12.35 -6.79 5.27
N TYR A 33 12.90 -5.78 5.94
CA TYR A 33 14.32 -5.69 6.26
C TYR A 33 14.67 -6.61 7.44
N SER A 34 13.92 -6.52 8.53
CA SER A 34 14.08 -7.36 9.73
C SER A 34 12.80 -7.41 10.57
N ALA A 35 12.65 -8.50 11.33
CA ALA A 35 11.59 -8.58 12.34
C ALA A 35 11.86 -7.62 13.53
N SER A 36 13.13 -7.36 13.88
CA SER A 36 13.52 -6.45 14.98
C SER A 36 13.30 -4.99 14.60
N LEU A 37 12.57 -4.24 15.44
CA LEU A 37 12.31 -2.81 15.21
C LEU A 37 13.60 -1.99 15.15
N ASP A 38 14.59 -2.30 15.99
CA ASP A 38 15.87 -1.57 15.99
C ASP A 38 16.61 -1.76 14.65
N GLU A 39 16.62 -2.97 14.09
CA GLU A 39 17.18 -3.25 12.77
C GLU A 39 16.33 -2.65 11.63
N GLN A 40 15.00 -2.61 11.76
CA GLN A 40 14.13 -1.90 10.82
C GLN A 40 14.50 -0.42 10.73
N ILE A 41 14.69 0.23 11.88
CA ILE A 41 15.13 1.63 11.99
C ILE A 41 16.49 1.83 11.31
N GLU A 42 17.44 0.95 11.59
CA GLU A 42 18.77 0.97 10.94
C GLU A 42 18.64 0.87 9.41
N GLY A 43 17.86 -0.10 8.91
CA GLY A 43 17.61 -0.29 7.49
C GLY A 43 16.99 0.94 6.82
N LEU A 44 16.03 1.58 7.46
CA LEU A 44 15.42 2.82 6.97
C LEU A 44 16.43 3.98 6.91
N ILE A 45 17.27 4.15 7.95
CA ILE A 45 18.30 5.19 8.01
C ILE A 45 19.36 4.98 6.92
N LEU A 46 19.89 3.76 6.79
CA LEU A 46 20.92 3.40 5.81
C LEU A 46 20.43 3.69 4.38
N ASN A 47 19.16 3.39 4.11
CA ASN A 47 18.54 3.61 2.81
C ASN A 47 17.95 5.02 2.64
N LYS A 48 18.11 5.93 3.61
CA LYS A 48 17.58 7.29 3.60
C LYS A 48 16.06 7.35 3.36
N VAL A 49 15.32 6.41 3.93
CA VAL A 49 13.86 6.41 3.98
C VAL A 49 13.43 6.96 5.35
N ARG A 50 12.56 7.97 5.38
CA ARG A 50 12.20 8.71 6.59
C ARG A 50 10.76 8.48 7.05
N MET A 51 10.07 7.57 6.39
CA MET A 51 8.73 7.15 6.78
C MET A 51 8.65 5.62 6.75
N THR A 52 7.77 5.07 7.58
CA THR A 52 7.45 3.64 7.55
C THR A 52 5.93 3.45 7.60
N GLU A 53 5.43 2.48 6.85
CA GLU A 53 4.12 1.91 7.06
C GLU A 53 4.30 0.71 8.00
N VAL A 54 3.79 0.84 9.23
CA VAL A 54 4.07 -0.14 10.27
C VAL A 54 3.14 -1.34 10.10
N ARG A 55 3.71 -2.52 9.84
CA ARG A 55 3.01 -3.80 9.70
C ARG A 55 3.40 -4.79 10.80
N GLY A 56 4.68 -4.86 11.13
CA GLY A 56 5.24 -5.73 12.14
C GLY A 56 6.28 -5.03 13.02
N VAL A 57 6.25 -5.28 14.33
CA VAL A 57 7.18 -4.74 15.33
C VAL A 57 7.66 -5.90 16.19
N ASP A 58 8.96 -6.17 16.19
CA ASP A 58 9.58 -7.25 16.96
C ASP A 58 8.88 -8.61 16.76
N GLY A 59 8.46 -8.88 15.52
CA GLY A 59 7.77 -10.10 15.12
C GLY A 59 6.27 -10.15 15.47
N ILE A 60 5.71 -9.10 16.08
CA ILE A 60 4.29 -9.00 16.41
C ILE A 60 3.58 -8.17 15.32
N ASN A 61 2.41 -8.64 14.83
CA ASN A 61 1.60 -7.86 13.92
C ASN A 61 1.13 -6.55 14.60
N VAL A 62 1.17 -5.45 13.87
CA VAL A 62 0.83 -4.13 14.42
C VAL A 62 -0.56 -4.10 15.09
N SER A 63 -1.54 -4.79 14.54
CA SER A 63 -2.90 -4.84 15.08
C SER A 63 -3.04 -5.68 16.38
N ASP A 64 -1.99 -6.40 16.76
CA ASP A 64 -1.93 -7.23 17.97
C ASP A 64 -1.01 -6.61 19.05
N LEU A 65 -0.44 -5.43 18.80
CA LEU A 65 0.33 -4.69 19.79
C LEU A 65 -0.58 -4.22 20.93
N THR A 66 -0.03 -4.18 22.14
CA THR A 66 -0.64 -3.42 23.22
C THR A 66 -0.34 -1.92 23.05
N PRO A 67 -1.15 -1.02 23.64
CA PRO A 67 -0.88 0.42 23.62
C PRO A 67 0.52 0.78 24.14
N LEU A 68 1.03 0.06 25.13
CA LEU A 68 2.38 0.29 25.67
C LEU A 68 3.47 -0.08 24.66
N GLN A 69 3.33 -1.22 23.98
CA GLN A 69 4.25 -1.64 22.92
C GLN A 69 4.24 -0.65 21.74
N ALA A 70 3.05 -0.19 21.34
CA ALA A 70 2.90 0.82 20.29
C ALA A 70 3.57 2.15 20.66
N ALA A 71 3.41 2.61 21.92
CA ALA A 71 4.05 3.83 22.42
C ALA A 71 5.57 3.70 22.48
N ASP A 72 6.11 2.54 22.85
CA ASP A 72 7.55 2.27 22.85
C ASP A 72 8.12 2.28 21.43
N ALA A 73 7.44 1.59 20.51
CA ALA A 73 7.81 1.56 19.10
C ALA A 73 7.79 2.97 18.47
N HIS A 74 6.74 3.75 18.73
CA HIS A 74 6.62 5.12 18.23
C HIS A 74 7.78 6.01 18.75
N ARG A 75 8.09 5.95 20.04
CA ARG A 75 9.21 6.72 20.61
C ARG A 75 10.55 6.39 19.96
N LYS A 76 10.82 5.10 19.68
CA LYS A 76 12.03 4.68 18.97
C LYS A 76 12.09 5.25 17.55
N LEU A 77 11.01 5.15 16.79
CA LEU A 77 10.89 5.70 15.43
C LEU A 77 11.09 7.22 15.43
N GLU A 78 10.38 7.95 16.30
CA GLU A 78 10.48 9.40 16.44
C GLU A 78 11.91 9.84 16.81
N SER A 79 12.54 9.16 17.77
CA SER A 79 13.94 9.45 18.19
C SER A 79 14.93 9.25 17.03
N ALA A 80 14.63 8.40 16.07
CA ALA A 80 15.41 8.17 14.86
C ALA A 80 15.03 9.13 13.70
N GLY A 81 14.07 10.03 13.90
CA GLY A 81 13.56 10.94 12.89
C GLY A 81 12.77 10.23 11.77
N ILE A 82 12.10 9.13 12.11
CA ILE A 82 11.25 8.36 11.22
C ILE A 82 9.79 8.57 11.62
N SER A 83 8.95 9.02 10.68
CA SER A 83 7.51 9.20 10.89
C SER A 83 6.74 7.98 10.39
N VAL A 84 5.53 7.76 10.95
CA VAL A 84 4.63 6.70 10.50
C VAL A 84 3.68 7.24 9.44
N SER A 85 3.71 6.64 8.25
CA SER A 85 2.87 7.02 7.11
C SER A 85 1.46 6.47 7.20
N ALA A 86 1.34 5.23 7.65
CA ALA A 86 0.11 4.48 7.82
C ALA A 86 0.34 3.26 8.72
N ILE A 87 -0.74 2.65 9.17
CA ILE A 87 -0.74 1.31 9.78
C ILE A 87 -1.05 0.29 8.69
N GLY A 88 -0.10 -0.60 8.40
CA GLY A 88 -0.22 -1.69 7.43
C GLY A 88 -0.96 -2.89 8.03
N SER A 89 -2.23 -2.70 8.40
CA SER A 89 -3.02 -3.66 9.16
C SER A 89 -3.53 -4.84 8.32
N PRO A 90 -3.86 -6.00 8.93
CA PRO A 90 -4.56 -7.10 8.26
C PRO A 90 -6.09 -6.94 8.33
N ILE A 91 -6.62 -5.79 8.73
CA ILE A 91 -8.07 -5.56 8.84
C ILE A 91 -8.74 -5.83 7.49
N GLY A 92 -9.78 -6.65 7.50
CA GLY A 92 -10.46 -7.15 6.31
C GLY A 92 -9.85 -8.42 5.68
N LYS A 93 -8.69 -8.90 6.12
CA LYS A 93 -8.11 -10.21 5.71
C LYS A 93 -8.68 -11.36 6.55
N ILE A 94 -9.99 -11.47 6.60
CA ILE A 94 -10.75 -12.61 7.16
C ILE A 94 -11.73 -13.11 6.10
N LYS A 95 -12.25 -14.31 6.27
CA LYS A 95 -13.32 -14.83 5.39
C LYS A 95 -14.58 -14.01 5.61
N ILE A 96 -15.36 -13.82 4.55
CA ILE A 96 -16.65 -13.12 4.66
C ILE A 96 -17.63 -13.80 5.64
N THR A 97 -17.40 -15.06 5.99
CA THR A 97 -18.21 -15.85 6.94
C THR A 97 -17.67 -15.83 8.36
N ASP A 98 -16.51 -15.22 8.62
CA ASP A 98 -15.92 -15.19 9.96
C ASP A 98 -16.65 -14.19 10.85
N ASN A 99 -16.41 -14.29 12.18
CA ASN A 99 -17.06 -13.44 13.19
C ASN A 99 -16.62 -11.97 13.02
N MET A 100 -17.60 -11.09 12.81
CA MET A 100 -17.34 -9.66 12.60
C MET A 100 -17.09 -8.91 13.91
N ASP A 101 -17.71 -9.30 15.02
CA ASP A 101 -17.56 -8.60 16.31
C ASP A 101 -16.10 -8.62 16.81
N GLU A 102 -15.47 -9.82 16.75
CA GLU A 102 -14.04 -9.96 17.10
C GLU A 102 -13.15 -9.14 16.15
N HIS A 103 -13.54 -9.06 14.89
CA HIS A 103 -12.81 -8.29 13.89
C HIS A 103 -12.93 -6.77 14.10
N LEU A 104 -14.10 -6.29 14.53
CA LEU A 104 -14.31 -4.90 14.92
C LEU A 104 -13.54 -4.54 16.20
N ASP A 105 -13.44 -5.46 17.17
CA ASP A 105 -12.61 -5.23 18.36
C ASP A 105 -11.12 -5.13 18.00
N LYS A 106 -10.64 -5.96 17.06
CA LYS A 106 -9.29 -5.83 16.51
C LYS A 106 -9.09 -4.50 15.78
N LEU A 107 -10.09 -4.02 15.04
CA LEU A 107 -10.05 -2.71 14.39
C LEU A 107 -9.96 -1.57 15.40
N LYS A 108 -10.74 -1.61 16.49
CA LYS A 108 -10.66 -0.59 17.58
C LYS A 108 -9.25 -0.51 18.16
N ASN A 109 -8.63 -1.66 18.49
CA ASN A 109 -7.24 -1.69 18.93
C ASN A 109 -6.30 -1.09 17.87
N THR A 110 -6.50 -1.41 16.59
CA THR A 110 -5.70 -0.88 15.49
C THR A 110 -5.85 0.65 15.36
N CYS A 111 -7.04 1.18 15.57
CA CYS A 111 -7.32 2.63 15.57
C CYS A 111 -6.62 3.33 16.76
N GLU A 112 -6.66 2.75 17.93
CA GLU A 112 -5.94 3.27 19.12
C GLU A 112 -4.42 3.32 18.84
N ILE A 113 -3.86 2.25 18.27
CA ILE A 113 -2.45 2.18 17.86
C ILE A 113 -2.11 3.25 16.82
N ALA A 114 -2.97 3.48 15.84
CA ALA A 114 -2.78 4.53 14.84
C ALA A 114 -2.68 5.92 15.50
N GLY A 115 -3.54 6.20 16.47
CA GLY A 115 -3.48 7.43 17.27
C GLY A 115 -2.18 7.56 18.06
N ILE A 116 -1.74 6.49 18.74
CA ILE A 116 -0.46 6.45 19.48
C ILE A 116 0.73 6.69 18.53
N MET A 117 0.70 6.09 17.34
CA MET A 117 1.75 6.21 16.32
C MET A 117 1.65 7.50 15.47
N GLN A 118 0.72 8.40 15.83
CA GLN A 118 0.51 9.70 15.18
C GLN A 118 0.28 9.61 13.67
N THR A 119 -0.47 8.59 13.22
CA THR A 119 -0.93 8.48 11.84
C THR A 119 -2.46 8.41 11.79
N SER A 120 -3.04 9.00 10.75
CA SER A 120 -4.49 8.96 10.50
C SER A 120 -4.90 7.96 9.42
N ARG A 121 -3.99 7.09 8.98
CA ARG A 121 -4.27 6.13 7.90
C ARG A 121 -4.07 4.71 8.37
N ILE A 122 -5.05 3.87 8.04
CA ILE A 122 -4.99 2.42 8.26
C ILE A 122 -5.29 1.75 6.92
N ARG A 123 -4.34 0.95 6.40
CA ARG A 123 -4.63 0.08 5.26
C ARG A 123 -5.57 -1.05 5.70
N MET A 124 -6.55 -1.38 4.84
CA MET A 124 -7.52 -2.44 5.05
C MET A 124 -7.85 -3.19 3.76
N PHE A 125 -8.58 -4.29 3.88
CA PHE A 125 -8.98 -5.18 2.79
C PHE A 125 -10.50 -5.44 2.82
N SER A 126 -11.03 -6.16 1.82
CA SER A 126 -12.46 -6.37 1.62
C SER A 126 -12.89 -7.84 1.67
N PHE A 127 -12.35 -8.58 2.61
CA PHE A 127 -12.68 -9.97 2.96
C PHE A 127 -12.37 -11.01 1.86
N TYR A 128 -11.91 -12.19 2.27
CA TYR A 128 -11.78 -13.33 1.38
C TYR A 128 -13.15 -13.86 0.99
N ILE A 129 -13.41 -13.92 -0.31
CA ILE A 129 -14.66 -14.37 -0.89
C ILE A 129 -14.45 -15.78 -1.49
N PRO A 130 -15.38 -16.72 -1.28
CA PRO A 130 -15.33 -18.00 -1.99
C PRO A 130 -15.36 -17.80 -3.50
N ASP A 131 -14.57 -18.59 -4.23
CA ASP A 131 -14.41 -18.49 -5.68
C ASP A 131 -15.76 -18.41 -6.40
N GLY A 132 -15.89 -17.41 -7.27
CA GLY A 132 -17.07 -17.19 -8.11
C GLY A 132 -18.29 -16.65 -7.39
N LYS A 133 -18.21 -16.34 -6.07
CA LYS A 133 -19.34 -15.86 -5.28
C LYS A 133 -19.35 -14.38 -4.98
N TYR A 134 -18.63 -13.57 -5.73
CA TYR A 134 -18.51 -12.12 -5.49
C TYR A 134 -19.87 -11.41 -5.47
N GLU A 135 -20.76 -11.71 -6.42
CA GLU A 135 -22.10 -11.12 -6.49
C GLU A 135 -23.00 -11.57 -5.32
N GLU A 136 -22.88 -12.83 -4.87
CA GLU A 136 -23.62 -13.35 -3.73
C GLU A 136 -23.30 -12.59 -2.43
N TYR A 137 -22.02 -12.24 -2.22
CA TYR A 137 -21.55 -11.61 -1.00
C TYR A 137 -21.42 -10.07 -1.09
N ARG A 138 -21.72 -9.47 -2.23
CA ARG A 138 -21.58 -8.03 -2.45
C ARG A 138 -22.17 -7.17 -1.33
N ASN A 139 -23.43 -7.40 -1.00
CA ASN A 139 -24.13 -6.60 0.01
C ASN A 139 -23.56 -6.81 1.41
N GLU A 140 -23.16 -8.04 1.74
CA GLU A 140 -22.49 -8.35 3.02
C GLU A 140 -21.13 -7.67 3.13
N VAL A 141 -20.35 -7.61 2.04
CA VAL A 141 -19.07 -6.87 2.02
C VAL A 141 -19.29 -5.39 2.28
N ILE A 142 -20.27 -4.78 1.61
CA ILE A 142 -20.63 -3.37 1.79
C ILE A 142 -21.07 -3.11 3.24
N ASP A 143 -21.96 -3.92 3.79
CA ASP A 143 -22.44 -3.77 5.16
C ASP A 143 -21.29 -3.85 6.17
N ARG A 144 -20.41 -4.85 6.06
CA ARG A 144 -19.26 -5.02 6.95
C ARG A 144 -18.22 -3.91 6.82
N ILE A 145 -17.94 -3.42 5.61
CA ILE A 145 -17.07 -2.27 5.41
C ILE A 145 -17.72 -1.02 6.04
N GLY A 146 -19.02 -0.84 5.90
CA GLY A 146 -19.77 0.24 6.56
C GLY A 146 -19.55 0.24 8.07
N GLN A 147 -19.69 -0.92 8.73
CA GLN A 147 -19.42 -1.08 10.17
C GLN A 147 -17.98 -0.74 10.54
N MET A 148 -16.99 -1.15 9.70
CA MET A 148 -15.59 -0.79 9.94
C MET A 148 -15.35 0.72 9.80
N LEU A 149 -15.97 1.37 8.83
CA LEU A 149 -15.87 2.82 8.64
C LEU A 149 -16.50 3.59 9.79
N ASP A 150 -17.63 3.12 10.33
CA ASP A 150 -18.26 3.74 11.50
C ASP A 150 -17.32 3.70 12.72
N VAL A 151 -16.67 2.57 12.98
CA VAL A 151 -15.64 2.48 14.01
C VAL A 151 -14.47 3.44 13.74
N ALA A 152 -13.94 3.46 12.51
CA ALA A 152 -12.80 4.31 12.18
C ALA A 152 -13.10 5.81 12.31
N ASP A 153 -14.31 6.23 11.97
CA ASP A 153 -14.76 7.62 12.10
C ASP A 153 -14.77 8.09 13.57
N GLU A 154 -15.12 7.20 14.52
CA GLU A 154 -15.07 7.50 15.97
C GLU A 154 -13.65 7.83 16.46
N TYR A 155 -12.63 7.24 15.83
CA TYR A 155 -11.21 7.47 16.16
C TYR A 155 -10.55 8.55 15.29
N GLY A 156 -11.27 9.11 14.30
CA GLY A 156 -10.74 10.11 13.37
C GLY A 156 -9.65 9.55 12.44
N VAL A 157 -9.67 8.25 12.12
CA VAL A 157 -8.74 7.60 11.20
C VAL A 157 -9.42 7.26 9.88
N LYS A 158 -8.67 7.31 8.78
CA LYS A 158 -9.13 6.96 7.45
C LYS A 158 -8.71 5.54 7.09
N LEU A 159 -9.67 4.68 6.84
CA LEU A 159 -9.41 3.38 6.24
C LEU A 159 -9.09 3.54 4.76
N CYS A 160 -8.02 2.89 4.30
CA CYS A 160 -7.58 2.92 2.91
C CYS A 160 -7.58 1.48 2.37
N HIS A 161 -8.49 1.20 1.45
CA HIS A 161 -8.64 -0.12 0.85
C HIS A 161 -7.50 -0.40 -0.13
N GLU A 162 -6.80 -1.50 0.06
CA GLU A 162 -5.80 -2.03 -0.88
C GLU A 162 -6.43 -3.10 -1.77
N ASN A 163 -6.20 -3.00 -3.09
CA ASN A 163 -6.50 -4.09 -4.00
C ASN A 163 -5.59 -5.29 -3.74
N GLU A 164 -6.17 -6.51 -3.60
CA GLU A 164 -5.42 -7.71 -3.28
C GLU A 164 -6.12 -8.94 -3.89
N LYS A 165 -5.35 -9.99 -4.20
CA LYS A 165 -5.91 -11.24 -4.73
C LYS A 165 -6.78 -11.97 -3.69
N GLY A 166 -7.89 -12.55 -4.15
CA GLY A 166 -8.76 -13.43 -3.35
C GLY A 166 -9.71 -12.71 -2.40
N ILE A 167 -9.65 -11.37 -2.31
CA ILE A 167 -10.63 -10.56 -1.59
C ILE A 167 -11.68 -10.01 -2.57
N TYR A 168 -12.75 -9.39 -2.07
CA TYR A 168 -13.78 -8.79 -2.94
C TYR A 168 -13.18 -7.78 -3.92
N GLY A 169 -12.36 -6.86 -3.43
CA GLY A 169 -11.70 -5.82 -4.22
C GLY A 169 -10.41 -6.27 -4.89
N ASP A 170 -10.43 -7.36 -5.65
CA ASP A 170 -9.29 -7.88 -6.40
C ASP A 170 -9.24 -7.38 -7.85
N THR A 171 -10.34 -6.78 -8.36
CA THR A 171 -10.36 -6.11 -9.67
C THR A 171 -10.60 -4.61 -9.54
N PRO A 172 -10.17 -3.80 -10.50
CA PRO A 172 -10.37 -2.34 -10.44
C PRO A 172 -11.85 -1.94 -10.44
N GLU A 173 -12.74 -2.72 -11.06
CA GLU A 173 -14.17 -2.48 -11.05
C GLU A 173 -14.76 -2.65 -9.64
N ARG A 174 -14.43 -3.76 -8.95
CA ARG A 174 -14.90 -3.98 -7.57
C ARG A 174 -14.26 -3.03 -6.58
N CYS A 175 -12.99 -2.65 -6.77
CA CYS A 175 -12.38 -1.56 -6.00
C CYS A 175 -13.14 -0.24 -6.20
N ARG A 176 -13.47 0.10 -7.44
CA ARG A 176 -14.21 1.31 -7.79
C ARG A 176 -15.61 1.29 -7.18
N GLU A 177 -16.30 0.16 -7.25
CA GLU A 177 -17.63 -0.01 -6.65
C GLU A 177 -17.63 0.28 -5.15
N LEU A 178 -16.67 -0.29 -4.39
CA LEU A 178 -16.53 -0.03 -2.96
C LEU A 178 -16.23 1.44 -2.67
N LEU A 179 -15.36 2.07 -3.47
CA LEU A 179 -14.99 3.48 -3.28
C LEU A 179 -16.16 4.43 -3.60
N ASP A 180 -16.97 4.12 -4.62
CA ASP A 180 -18.16 4.89 -4.98
C ASP A 180 -19.26 4.75 -3.91
N GLU A 181 -19.45 3.54 -3.34
CA GLU A 181 -20.46 3.29 -2.31
C GLU A 181 -20.23 4.17 -1.06
N PHE A 182 -18.99 4.38 -0.66
CA PHE A 182 -18.65 5.09 0.56
C PHE A 182 -18.25 6.55 0.36
N ASP A 183 -18.38 7.11 -0.82
CA ASP A 183 -18.27 8.54 -1.18
C ASP A 183 -17.25 9.35 -0.35
N GLY A 184 -15.98 8.97 -0.46
CA GLY A 184 -14.86 9.67 0.19
C GLY A 184 -14.59 9.30 1.65
N ARG A 185 -15.44 8.53 2.33
CA ARG A 185 -15.14 7.98 3.68
C ARG A 185 -13.94 7.03 3.64
N MET A 186 -13.78 6.28 2.54
CA MET A 186 -12.69 5.33 2.32
C MET A 186 -11.65 5.88 1.32
N GLY A 187 -10.36 5.63 1.58
CA GLY A 187 -9.28 5.89 0.63
C GLY A 187 -8.91 4.66 -0.18
N CYS A 188 -8.05 4.84 -1.18
CA CYS A 188 -7.50 3.77 -2.00
C CYS A 188 -5.98 3.68 -1.82
N VAL A 189 -5.48 2.49 -1.55
CA VAL A 189 -4.07 2.12 -1.70
C VAL A 189 -3.95 1.38 -3.02
N PHE A 190 -3.20 1.94 -3.96
CA PHE A 190 -3.04 1.36 -5.28
C PHE A 190 -1.77 0.51 -5.34
N ASP A 191 -1.92 -0.81 -5.52
CA ASP A 191 -0.82 -1.75 -5.72
C ASP A 191 -0.81 -2.31 -7.15
N PRO A 192 0.18 -1.94 -7.98
CA PRO A 192 0.26 -2.43 -9.36
C PRO A 192 0.48 -3.94 -9.48
N ALA A 193 1.29 -4.54 -8.60
CA ALA A 193 1.60 -5.95 -8.69
C ALA A 193 0.41 -6.84 -8.32
N ASN A 194 -0.38 -6.43 -7.35
CA ASN A 194 -1.61 -7.15 -6.98
C ASN A 194 -2.61 -7.18 -8.14
N PHE A 195 -2.76 -6.08 -8.90
CA PHE A 195 -3.56 -6.09 -10.12
C PHE A 195 -3.01 -7.04 -11.19
N ILE A 196 -1.68 -7.06 -11.40
CA ILE A 196 -1.05 -8.02 -12.35
C ILE A 196 -1.35 -9.46 -11.93
N GLN A 197 -1.26 -9.78 -10.64
CA GLN A 197 -1.56 -11.12 -10.11
C GLN A 197 -3.02 -11.51 -10.27
N CYS A 198 -3.93 -10.54 -10.35
CA CYS A 198 -5.35 -10.73 -10.66
C CYS A 198 -5.66 -10.68 -12.16
N GLY A 199 -4.65 -10.62 -13.03
CA GLY A 199 -4.83 -10.54 -14.48
C GLY A 199 -5.31 -9.18 -14.99
N CYS A 200 -5.27 -8.14 -14.15
CA CYS A 200 -5.68 -6.78 -14.49
C CYS A 200 -4.49 -5.95 -14.99
N GLN A 201 -4.77 -4.94 -15.81
CA GLN A 201 -3.77 -4.01 -16.32
C GLN A 201 -3.65 -2.80 -15.39
N PRO A 202 -2.51 -2.57 -14.69
CA PRO A 202 -2.38 -1.49 -13.71
C PRO A 202 -2.45 -0.09 -14.33
N PHE A 203 -1.63 0.15 -15.37
CA PHE A 203 -1.58 1.43 -16.06
C PHE A 203 -2.64 1.52 -17.17
N GLU A 204 -3.11 2.74 -17.47
CA GLU A 204 -4.21 3.08 -18.38
C GLU A 204 -5.59 2.59 -17.91
N TYR A 205 -5.76 1.31 -17.58
CA TYR A 205 -7.07 0.80 -17.19
C TYR A 205 -7.35 1.00 -15.68
N SER A 206 -6.67 0.26 -14.80
CA SER A 206 -6.94 0.33 -13.36
C SER A 206 -6.68 1.72 -12.79
N TYR A 207 -5.56 2.36 -13.19
CA TYR A 207 -5.25 3.72 -12.75
C TYR A 207 -6.33 4.73 -13.18
N ASN A 208 -6.76 4.72 -14.45
CA ASN A 208 -7.77 5.66 -14.92
C ASN A 208 -9.12 5.49 -14.20
N LEU A 209 -9.45 4.26 -13.83
CA LEU A 209 -10.68 3.97 -13.08
C LEU A 209 -10.61 4.46 -11.64
N LEU A 210 -9.43 4.41 -11.00
CA LEU A 210 -9.26 4.63 -9.56
C LEU A 210 -8.55 5.95 -9.20
N LYS A 211 -7.95 6.67 -10.14
CA LYS A 211 -7.03 7.81 -9.89
C LYS A 211 -7.57 8.90 -8.96
N THR A 212 -8.87 9.14 -8.92
CA THR A 212 -9.50 10.15 -8.07
C THR A 212 -9.65 9.72 -6.60
N TYR A 213 -9.48 8.44 -6.32
CA TYR A 213 -9.59 7.84 -4.99
C TYR A 213 -8.24 7.51 -4.36
N ILE A 214 -7.16 7.45 -5.18
CA ILE A 214 -5.84 7.03 -4.73
C ILE A 214 -5.34 7.99 -3.66
N THR A 215 -5.18 7.47 -2.44
CA THR A 215 -4.63 8.20 -1.29
C THR A 215 -3.11 8.10 -1.25
N TYR A 216 -2.58 6.92 -1.55
CA TYR A 216 -1.15 6.62 -1.68
C TYR A 216 -0.95 5.31 -2.45
N MET A 217 0.30 4.96 -2.75
CA MET A 217 0.61 3.74 -3.49
C MET A 217 1.51 2.81 -2.70
N HIS A 218 1.26 1.50 -2.84
CA HIS A 218 2.25 0.48 -2.60
C HIS A 218 3.10 0.30 -3.86
N ILE A 219 4.41 0.22 -3.66
CA ILE A 219 5.36 0.06 -4.75
C ILE A 219 5.87 -1.38 -4.73
N LYS A 220 5.19 -2.18 -5.52
CA LYS A 220 5.49 -3.57 -5.80
C LYS A 220 5.30 -3.78 -7.31
N ASP A 221 6.21 -4.48 -7.96
CA ASP A 221 6.15 -4.72 -9.40
C ASP A 221 6.23 -6.22 -9.69
N ALA A 222 5.61 -6.64 -10.78
CA ALA A 222 5.61 -8.03 -11.20
C ALA A 222 5.75 -8.15 -12.72
N VAL A 223 6.32 -9.27 -13.18
CA VAL A 223 6.25 -9.64 -14.58
C VAL A 223 4.88 -10.28 -14.88
N LYS A 224 4.56 -10.45 -16.15
CA LYS A 224 3.23 -10.86 -16.64
C LYS A 224 2.65 -12.14 -15.99
N ASN A 225 3.50 -13.04 -15.52
CA ASN A 225 3.05 -14.26 -14.83
C ASN A 225 2.85 -14.06 -13.31
N GLY A 226 2.92 -12.83 -12.81
CA GLY A 226 2.77 -12.50 -11.38
C GLY A 226 4.02 -12.66 -10.51
N THR A 227 5.18 -13.05 -11.10
CA THR A 227 6.44 -13.14 -10.36
C THR A 227 6.93 -11.73 -10.00
N ILE A 228 7.23 -11.51 -8.71
CA ILE A 228 7.66 -10.22 -8.18
C ILE A 228 9.09 -9.88 -8.62
N VAL A 229 9.28 -8.64 -9.04
CA VAL A 229 10.55 -8.05 -9.47
C VAL A 229 10.70 -6.63 -8.90
N PRO A 230 11.93 -6.07 -8.88
CA PRO A 230 12.12 -4.67 -8.46
C PRO A 230 11.29 -3.69 -9.29
N ALA A 231 10.88 -2.58 -8.67
CA ALA A 231 10.10 -1.52 -9.31
C ALA A 231 10.68 -1.09 -10.66
N GLY A 232 9.84 -0.96 -11.69
CA GLY A 232 10.22 -0.62 -13.06
C GLY A 232 10.88 -1.76 -13.85
N ARG A 233 10.92 -2.98 -13.31
CA ARG A 233 11.44 -4.17 -14.00
C ARG A 233 10.35 -5.13 -14.43
N GLY A 234 9.11 -4.85 -14.05
CA GLY A 234 7.92 -5.61 -14.40
C GLY A 234 7.07 -4.95 -15.47
N VAL A 235 5.78 -5.33 -15.45
CA VAL A 235 4.75 -4.77 -16.34
C VAL A 235 3.77 -3.86 -15.58
N GLY A 236 4.10 -3.48 -14.33
CA GLY A 236 3.30 -2.57 -13.48
C GLY A 236 3.32 -1.12 -13.96
N CYS A 237 4.17 -0.79 -14.95
CA CYS A 237 4.30 0.56 -15.52
C CYS A 237 4.55 1.64 -14.43
N ILE A 238 5.35 1.32 -13.42
CA ILE A 238 5.60 2.22 -12.28
C ILE A 238 6.17 3.59 -12.73
N PRO A 239 7.17 3.67 -13.66
CA PRO A 239 7.65 4.97 -14.14
C PRO A 239 6.56 5.82 -14.80
N GLU A 240 5.67 5.21 -15.58
CA GLU A 240 4.54 5.87 -16.25
C GLU A 240 3.51 6.35 -15.22
N LEU A 241 3.16 5.50 -14.25
CA LEU A 241 2.27 5.87 -13.13
C LEU A 241 2.80 7.08 -12.36
N LEU A 242 4.07 7.06 -11.96
CA LEU A 242 4.69 8.16 -11.24
C LEU A 242 4.77 9.44 -12.09
N THR A 243 4.93 9.31 -13.41
CA THR A 243 4.92 10.44 -14.33
C THR A 243 3.55 11.10 -14.39
N VAL A 244 2.46 10.33 -14.54
CA VAL A 244 1.11 10.91 -14.59
C VAL A 244 0.67 11.47 -13.24
N ILE A 245 1.07 10.85 -12.12
CA ILE A 245 0.82 11.36 -10.78
C ILE A 245 1.57 12.69 -10.58
N ASN A 246 2.84 12.77 -11.00
CA ASN A 246 3.63 14.02 -10.91
C ASN A 246 3.01 15.19 -11.69
N LEU A 247 2.27 14.90 -12.76
CA LEU A 247 1.59 15.92 -13.55
C LEU A 247 0.19 16.29 -13.03
N ALA A 248 -0.48 15.37 -12.33
CA ALA A 248 -1.88 15.52 -11.95
C ALA A 248 -2.08 15.85 -10.46
N HIS A 249 -1.13 15.46 -9.61
CA HIS A 249 -1.24 15.62 -8.16
C HIS A 249 -0.48 16.85 -7.66
N GLN A 250 -1.00 17.48 -6.59
CA GLN A 250 -0.36 18.61 -5.91
C GLN A 250 -0.05 18.23 -4.47
N GLY A 251 1.06 18.76 -3.94
CA GLY A 251 1.47 18.49 -2.56
C GLY A 251 2.24 17.19 -2.39
N GLU A 252 2.13 16.58 -1.22
CA GLU A 252 2.85 15.36 -0.89
C GLU A 252 2.07 14.12 -1.35
N PHE A 253 2.79 13.13 -1.91
CA PHE A 253 2.24 11.84 -2.30
C PHE A 253 3.14 10.71 -1.79
N ILE A 254 2.58 9.80 -1.00
CA ILE A 254 3.32 8.73 -0.34
C ILE A 254 3.48 7.53 -1.29
N LEU A 255 4.72 7.03 -1.35
CA LEU A 255 5.10 5.80 -2.02
C LEU A 255 5.64 4.83 -0.98
N THR A 256 4.84 3.85 -0.60
CA THR A 256 5.26 2.82 0.36
C THR A 256 5.86 1.64 -0.38
N LEU A 257 7.14 1.38 -0.19
CA LEU A 257 7.81 0.17 -0.68
C LEU A 257 7.23 -1.07 -0.01
N GLU A 258 6.71 -1.99 -0.81
CA GLU A 258 6.31 -3.35 -0.43
C GLU A 258 7.02 -4.35 -1.37
N PRO A 259 8.36 -4.49 -1.26
CA PRO A 259 9.13 -5.08 -2.32
C PRO A 259 8.88 -6.57 -2.54
N HIS A 260 8.60 -7.34 -1.50
CA HIS A 260 8.48 -8.81 -1.56
C HIS A 260 9.60 -9.45 -2.42
N LEU A 261 10.82 -8.92 -2.34
CA LEU A 261 11.97 -9.42 -3.13
C LEU A 261 12.70 -10.56 -2.44
N ARG A 262 12.36 -10.85 -1.19
CA ARG A 262 12.88 -11.95 -0.40
C ARG A 262 11.80 -12.48 0.54
N VAL A 263 11.88 -13.75 0.92
CA VAL A 263 11.04 -14.30 1.98
C VAL A 263 11.46 -13.68 3.31
N PHE A 264 10.51 -13.10 4.04
CA PHE A 264 10.69 -12.54 5.38
C PHE A 264 9.73 -13.21 6.38
N ALA A 265 9.98 -13.02 7.68
CA ALA A 265 9.30 -13.78 8.73
C ALA A 265 7.77 -13.66 8.72
N GLY A 266 7.22 -12.50 8.33
CA GLY A 266 5.77 -12.23 8.27
C GLY A 266 5.09 -12.67 6.97
N LEU A 267 5.84 -13.01 5.91
CA LEU A 267 5.27 -13.25 4.58
C LEU A 267 4.21 -14.34 4.56
N ALA A 268 4.45 -15.47 5.24
CA ALA A 268 3.51 -16.59 5.26
C ALA A 268 2.17 -16.24 5.95
N GLN A 269 2.16 -15.28 6.87
CA GLN A 269 0.94 -14.79 7.53
C GLN A 269 0.14 -13.82 6.67
N LEU A 270 0.81 -13.15 5.72
CA LEU A 270 0.18 -12.22 4.78
C LEU A 270 -0.50 -12.93 3.61
N GLU A 271 0.00 -14.11 3.25
CA GLU A 271 -0.49 -14.89 2.11
C GLU A 271 -1.61 -15.84 2.52
N GLY A 272 -2.85 -15.40 2.38
CA GLY A 272 -4.06 -16.26 2.53
C GLY A 272 -4.33 -17.19 1.35
N GLY A 273 -3.38 -17.29 0.38
CA GLY A 273 -3.54 -18.03 -0.87
C GLY A 273 -2.23 -18.65 -1.40
N PRO A 274 -2.12 -18.93 -2.69
CA PRO A 274 -0.90 -19.46 -3.31
C PRO A 274 0.30 -18.54 -3.04
N ARG A 275 1.45 -19.14 -2.71
CA ARG A 275 2.67 -18.39 -2.39
C ARG A 275 3.08 -17.49 -3.55
N THR A 276 3.46 -16.26 -3.22
CA THR A 276 4.03 -15.31 -4.19
C THR A 276 5.33 -15.85 -4.76
N ALA A 277 5.42 -15.88 -6.09
CA ALA A 277 6.64 -16.25 -6.78
C ALA A 277 7.63 -15.08 -6.77
N LEU A 278 8.87 -15.32 -6.34
CA LEU A 278 9.94 -14.33 -6.28
C LEU A 278 10.85 -14.46 -7.51
N GLY A 279 11.11 -13.34 -8.20
CA GLY A 279 11.88 -13.31 -9.43
C GLY A 279 13.39 -13.27 -9.25
N ASN A 280 13.87 -12.75 -8.12
CA ASN A 280 15.30 -12.58 -7.83
C ASN A 280 15.69 -13.22 -6.51
N ALA A 281 16.85 -13.86 -6.49
CA ALA A 281 17.46 -14.36 -5.26
C ALA A 281 18.44 -13.32 -4.71
N TYR A 282 18.02 -12.55 -3.71
CA TYR A 282 18.92 -11.71 -2.92
C TYR A 282 19.48 -12.53 -1.76
N ALA A 283 20.76 -12.38 -1.47
CA ALA A 283 21.42 -13.15 -0.42
C ALA A 283 20.93 -12.73 0.98
N THR A 284 20.65 -11.44 1.17
CA THR A 284 20.18 -10.87 2.43
C THR A 284 18.93 -10.00 2.24
N SER A 285 18.18 -9.79 3.34
CA SER A 285 17.05 -8.83 3.34
C SER A 285 17.54 -7.39 3.13
N ALA A 286 18.72 -7.05 3.63
CA ALA A 286 19.34 -5.75 3.40
C ALA A 286 19.60 -5.48 1.92
N GLU A 287 20.18 -6.44 1.18
CA GLU A 287 20.37 -6.32 -0.27
C GLU A 287 19.04 -6.20 -1.03
N ALA A 288 18.02 -6.97 -0.64
CA ALA A 288 16.70 -6.91 -1.25
C ALA A 288 16.05 -5.52 -1.03
N PHE A 289 16.15 -5.00 0.18
CA PHE A 289 15.58 -3.70 0.54
C PHE A 289 16.32 -2.55 -0.15
N GLU A 290 17.66 -2.56 -0.18
CA GLU A 290 18.46 -1.59 -0.92
C GLU A 290 18.15 -1.59 -2.42
N ALA A 291 18.00 -2.78 -3.02
CA ALA A 291 17.61 -2.92 -4.41
C ALA A 291 16.21 -2.33 -4.65
N ALA A 292 15.24 -2.54 -3.75
CA ALA A 292 13.90 -1.98 -3.85
C ALA A 292 13.94 -0.45 -3.83
N VAL A 293 14.64 0.15 -2.85
CA VAL A 293 14.77 1.62 -2.74
C VAL A 293 15.46 2.20 -3.97
N THR A 294 16.54 1.58 -4.42
CA THR A 294 17.31 2.06 -5.57
C THR A 294 16.48 2.04 -6.86
N ASN A 295 15.75 0.94 -7.12
CA ASN A 295 14.92 0.83 -8.31
C ASN A 295 13.72 1.80 -8.25
N LEU A 296 13.07 1.99 -7.09
CA LEU A 296 12.03 3.01 -6.97
C LEU A 296 12.57 4.41 -7.29
N ARG A 297 13.72 4.79 -6.73
CA ARG A 297 14.31 6.11 -7.02
C ARG A 297 14.60 6.32 -8.50
N MET A 298 14.95 5.26 -9.24
CA MET A 298 15.14 5.34 -10.70
C MET A 298 13.81 5.53 -11.46
N CYS A 299 12.68 5.13 -10.89
CA CYS A 299 11.37 5.30 -11.49
C CYS A 299 10.79 6.71 -11.29
N ILE A 300 11.25 7.45 -10.27
CA ILE A 300 10.73 8.79 -9.97
C ILE A 300 11.19 9.78 -11.06
N PRO A 301 10.26 10.60 -11.63
CA PRO A 301 10.62 11.59 -12.63
C PRO A 301 11.68 12.58 -12.11
N ARG A 302 12.65 12.93 -12.95
CA ARG A 302 13.79 13.79 -12.56
C ARG A 302 13.39 15.21 -12.12
N ASN A 303 12.23 15.67 -12.58
CA ASN A 303 11.66 16.96 -12.21
C ASN A 303 10.76 16.90 -10.97
N ALA A 304 10.51 15.73 -10.41
CA ALA A 304 9.76 15.59 -9.16
C ALA A 304 10.65 15.89 -7.95
N GLN A 305 10.06 16.42 -6.88
CA GLN A 305 10.75 16.57 -5.61
C GLN A 305 10.73 15.23 -4.85
N GLN A 306 11.86 14.86 -4.25
CA GLN A 306 11.98 13.70 -3.36
C GLN A 306 12.33 14.19 -1.95
N ALA A 307 11.69 13.62 -0.94
CA ALA A 307 11.94 13.94 0.46
C ALA A 307 11.86 12.67 1.35
#